data_e194679da9db314a8d52331e30cc7cab
#
_entry.id   e194679da9db314a8d52331e30cc7cab
#
_cell.length_a   1.000
_cell.length_b   1.000
_cell.length_c   1.000
_cell.angle_alpha   90.00
_cell.angle_beta   90.00
_cell.angle_gamma   90.00
#
_symmetry.space_group_name_H-M   'P 1'
#
loop_
_entity.id
_entity.type
_entity.pdbx_description
1 polymer ?
#
loop_
_entity_poly.entity_id
_entity_poly.type
_entity_poly.pdbx_seq_one_letter_code
_entity_poly.pdbx_strand_id
1 'polypeptide(L)'
;MSDHQNEVPSLLSDPQLPKKNNKTLKVGMTLAIMAIALLVYFIQDEQQQNLLKEEALTAAFLQLDSLSNELDKRILTISQLGGEIDTLVGIKQKLEEEKMYFLNKDQRQKITLGTLRDKVEGYRQLLLIKDEEINQLTQINEQLT
;
A
#
# COMPACT_ATOMS: atom_id res chain seq x y z
N MET A 1 -45.06 -57.33 71.48
CA MET A 1 -44.20 -56.32 72.11
C MET A 1 -42.83 -56.45 71.44
N SER A 2 -42.63 -55.80 70.40
CA SER A 2 -41.33 -55.70 69.73
C SER A 2 -41.31 -54.51 68.83
N ASP A 3 -40.64 -53.48 69.27
CA ASP A 3 -40.39 -52.28 68.45
C ASP A 3 -39.40 -52.61 67.39
N HIS A 4 -39.83 -52.56 66.15
CA HIS A 4 -38.94 -52.50 64.99
C HIS A 4 -38.71 -51.03 64.63
N GLN A 5 -37.58 -50.47 65.05
CA GLN A 5 -37.06 -49.23 64.52
C GLN A 5 -36.56 -49.47 63.09
N ASN A 6 -37.26 -48.86 62.15
CA ASN A 6 -36.74 -48.78 60.76
C ASN A 6 -35.69 -47.67 60.68
N GLU A 7 -34.43 -48.07 60.66
CA GLU A 7 -33.34 -47.17 60.28
C GLU A 7 -33.44 -46.91 58.78
N VAL A 8 -33.71 -45.67 58.39
CA VAL A 8 -33.63 -45.18 57.04
C VAL A 8 -32.16 -44.86 56.75
N PRO A 9 -31.47 -45.49 55.81
CA PRO A 9 -30.10 -45.07 55.42
C PRO A 9 -30.15 -43.73 54.71
N SER A 10 -29.55 -42.74 55.30
CA SER A 10 -29.33 -41.40 54.71
C SER A 10 -28.25 -41.49 53.63
N LEU A 11 -28.68 -41.80 52.40
CA LEU A 11 -27.85 -41.69 51.19
C LEU A 11 -28.01 -40.28 50.58
N LEU A 12 -27.51 -39.29 51.29
CA LEU A 12 -27.25 -37.97 50.74
C LEU A 12 -25.74 -37.75 50.81
N SER A 13 -25.02 -38.45 49.92
CA SER A 13 -23.69 -38.04 49.55
C SER A 13 -23.82 -36.80 48.69
N ASP A 14 -23.57 -35.62 49.25
CA ASP A 14 -23.41 -34.39 48.49
C ASP A 14 -22.36 -34.61 47.36
N PRO A 15 -22.69 -34.36 46.09
CA PRO A 15 -21.68 -34.36 45.07
C PRO A 15 -20.71 -33.23 45.37
N GLN A 16 -19.53 -33.57 45.81
CA GLN A 16 -18.39 -32.67 45.98
C GLN A 16 -18.13 -32.03 44.61
N LEU A 17 -18.65 -30.83 44.37
CA LEU A 17 -18.31 -29.98 43.23
C LEU A 17 -16.78 -29.82 43.20
N PRO A 18 -16.11 -30.11 42.10
CA PRO A 18 -14.66 -30.00 42.01
C PRO A 18 -14.28 -28.56 42.32
N LYS A 19 -13.46 -28.36 43.35
CA LYS A 19 -12.93 -27.09 43.81
C LYS A 19 -12.20 -26.45 42.62
N LYS A 20 -12.90 -25.54 41.92
CA LYS A 20 -12.44 -24.86 40.71
C LYS A 20 -11.13 -24.16 41.03
N ASN A 21 -10.03 -24.66 40.47
CA ASN A 21 -8.69 -24.21 40.79
C ASN A 21 -8.53 -22.78 40.17
N ASN A 22 -8.78 -21.75 40.96
CA ASN A 22 -8.75 -20.36 40.53
C ASN A 22 -7.39 -19.90 39.99
N LYS A 23 -6.31 -20.71 40.26
CA LYS A 23 -4.96 -20.46 39.73
C LYS A 23 -4.89 -20.74 38.22
N THR A 24 -5.44 -21.86 37.75
CA THR A 24 -5.47 -22.21 36.33
C THR A 24 -6.32 -21.27 35.50
N LEU A 25 -7.45 -20.79 36.09
CA LEU A 25 -8.29 -19.79 35.47
C LEU A 25 -7.56 -18.44 35.30
N LYS A 26 -6.83 -18.01 36.33
CA LYS A 26 -6.06 -16.75 36.29
C LYS A 26 -4.93 -16.83 35.26
N VAL A 27 -4.19 -17.93 35.18
CA VAL A 27 -3.13 -18.14 34.19
C VAL A 27 -3.70 -18.18 32.77
N GLY A 28 -4.83 -18.87 32.54
CA GLY A 28 -5.50 -18.87 31.25
C GLY A 28 -5.97 -17.47 30.82
N MET A 29 -6.47 -16.67 31.76
CA MET A 29 -6.94 -15.33 31.49
C MET A 29 -5.79 -14.36 31.17
N THR A 30 -4.64 -14.46 31.84
CA THR A 30 -3.44 -13.67 31.50
C THR A 30 -2.85 -14.03 30.14
N LEU A 31 -2.82 -15.29 29.77
CA LEU A 31 -2.39 -15.75 28.44
C LEU A 31 -3.32 -15.25 27.33
N ALA A 32 -4.64 -15.26 27.58
CA ALA A 32 -5.62 -14.73 26.63
C ALA A 32 -5.45 -13.20 26.42
N ILE A 33 -5.22 -12.45 27.48
CA ILE A 33 -4.97 -10.99 27.38
C ILE A 33 -3.68 -10.70 26.63
N MET A 34 -2.61 -11.45 26.87
CA MET A 34 -1.36 -11.31 26.10
C MET A 34 -1.55 -11.65 24.62
N ALA A 35 -2.30 -12.69 24.30
CA ALA A 35 -2.60 -13.05 22.91
C ALA A 35 -3.41 -11.96 22.20
N ILE A 36 -4.40 -11.37 22.87
CA ILE A 36 -5.18 -10.25 22.32
C ILE A 36 -4.29 -9.02 22.11
N ALA A 37 -3.42 -8.69 23.06
CA ALA A 37 -2.48 -7.57 22.95
C ALA A 37 -1.52 -7.74 21.76
N LEU A 38 -1.01 -8.95 21.54
CA LEU A 38 -0.18 -9.28 20.38
C LEU A 38 -0.96 -9.14 19.05
N LEU A 39 -2.20 -9.64 19.01
CA LEU A 39 -3.05 -9.50 17.81
C LEU A 39 -3.33 -8.03 17.50
N VAL A 40 -3.65 -7.21 18.49
CA VAL A 40 -3.87 -5.76 18.30
C VAL A 40 -2.59 -5.09 17.79
N TYR A 41 -1.42 -5.45 18.34
CA TYR A 41 -0.14 -4.92 17.88
C TYR A 41 0.13 -5.27 16.41
N PHE A 42 -0.07 -6.53 16.01
CA PHE A 42 0.09 -6.96 14.60
C PHE A 42 -0.88 -6.25 13.65
N ILE A 43 -2.14 -6.07 14.04
CA ILE A 43 -3.15 -5.36 13.22
C ILE A 43 -2.77 -3.89 13.05
N GLN A 44 -2.27 -3.23 14.09
CA GLN A 44 -1.84 -1.83 14.01
C GLN A 44 -0.61 -1.67 13.10
N ASP A 45 0.35 -2.59 13.17
CA ASP A 45 1.55 -2.56 12.32
C ASP A 45 1.19 -2.74 10.83
N GLU A 46 0.30 -3.68 10.50
CA GLU A 46 -0.21 -3.85 9.12
C GLU A 46 -0.96 -2.63 8.60
N GLN A 47 -1.76 -1.97 9.43
CA GLN A 47 -2.49 -0.77 9.04
C GLN A 47 -1.54 0.40 8.77
N GLN A 48 -0.51 0.60 9.59
CA GLN A 48 0.49 1.63 9.35
C GLN A 48 1.31 1.38 8.08
N GLN A 49 1.72 0.15 7.83
CA GLN A 49 2.44 -0.21 6.61
C GLN A 49 1.59 0.00 5.36
N ASN A 50 0.29 -0.30 5.42
CA ASN A 50 -0.64 -0.07 4.31
C ASN A 50 -0.85 1.43 4.04
N LEU A 51 -0.96 2.26 5.07
CA LEU A 51 -1.05 3.71 4.93
C LEU A 51 0.21 4.30 4.30
N LEU A 52 1.40 3.91 4.76
CA LEU A 52 2.67 4.35 4.20
C LEU A 52 2.85 3.93 2.73
N LYS A 53 2.37 2.74 2.36
CA LYS A 53 2.35 2.29 0.96
C LYS A 53 1.41 3.14 0.10
N GLU A 54 0.21 3.42 0.59
CA GLU A 54 -0.78 4.27 -0.09
C GLU A 54 -0.25 5.70 -0.30
N GLU A 55 0.36 6.30 0.71
CA GLU A 55 0.98 7.62 0.60
C GLU A 55 2.13 7.63 -0.41
N ALA A 56 3.01 6.63 -0.36
CA ALA A 56 4.13 6.50 -1.29
C ALA A 56 3.66 6.26 -2.73
N LEU A 57 2.62 5.47 -2.95
CA LEU A 57 2.00 5.28 -4.26
C LEU A 57 1.36 6.56 -4.78
N THR A 58 0.67 7.30 -3.90
CA THR A 58 0.07 8.58 -4.24
C THR A 58 1.13 9.61 -4.61
N ALA A 59 2.22 9.72 -3.85
CA ALA A 59 3.34 10.61 -4.15
C ALA A 59 3.99 10.27 -5.50
N ALA A 60 4.22 8.99 -5.80
CA ALA A 60 4.78 8.56 -7.06
C ALA A 60 3.81 8.82 -8.24
N PHE A 61 2.49 8.69 -8.02
CA PHE A 61 1.49 9.06 -9.02
C PHE A 61 1.50 10.57 -9.33
N LEU A 62 1.59 11.42 -8.31
CA LEU A 62 1.72 12.86 -8.49
C LEU A 62 3.00 13.24 -9.26
N GLN A 63 4.08 12.48 -9.08
CA GLN A 63 5.29 12.65 -9.87
C GLN A 63 5.06 12.31 -11.35
N LEU A 64 4.33 11.22 -11.66
CA LEU A 64 3.96 10.90 -13.05
C LEU A 64 3.09 12.00 -13.69
N ASP A 65 2.18 12.57 -12.92
CA ASP A 65 1.35 13.68 -13.39
C ASP A 65 2.18 14.94 -13.69
N SER A 66 3.11 15.28 -12.81
CA SER A 66 4.09 16.36 -13.04
C SER A 66 4.93 16.11 -14.30
N LEU A 67 5.42 14.88 -14.48
CA LEU A 67 6.22 14.49 -15.65
C LEU A 67 5.41 14.57 -16.96
N SER A 68 4.11 14.23 -16.93
CA SER A 68 3.21 14.41 -18.07
C SER A 68 3.11 15.88 -18.48
N ASN A 69 2.93 16.76 -17.51
CA ASN A 69 2.87 18.22 -17.76
C ASN A 69 4.20 18.78 -18.27
N GLU A 70 5.33 18.26 -17.76
CA GLU A 70 6.65 18.64 -18.25
C GLU A 70 6.90 18.15 -19.68
N LEU A 71 6.43 16.96 -20.02
CA LEU A 71 6.51 16.40 -21.36
C LEU A 71 5.71 17.28 -22.36
N ASP A 72 4.54 17.75 -21.97
CA ASP A 72 3.76 18.70 -22.79
C ASP A 72 4.53 19.97 -23.11
N LYS A 73 5.20 20.54 -22.12
CA LYS A 73 6.03 21.74 -22.34
C LYS A 73 7.14 21.47 -23.35
N ARG A 74 7.80 20.32 -23.26
CA ARG A 74 8.88 19.96 -24.18
C ARG A 74 8.37 19.68 -25.59
N ILE A 75 7.23 19.01 -25.74
CA ILE A 75 6.55 18.83 -27.03
C ILE A 75 6.30 20.19 -27.68
N LEU A 76 5.73 21.13 -26.92
CA LEU A 76 5.46 22.48 -27.44
C LEU A 76 6.76 23.19 -27.82
N THR A 77 7.77 23.15 -26.99
CA THR A 77 9.05 23.83 -27.26
C THR A 77 9.75 23.24 -28.51
N ILE A 78 9.83 21.91 -28.61
CA ILE A 78 10.47 21.23 -29.76
C ILE A 78 9.68 21.53 -31.04
N SER A 79 8.36 21.52 -30.99
CA SER A 79 7.50 21.90 -32.12
C SER A 79 7.74 23.35 -32.56
N GLN A 80 7.89 24.28 -31.64
CA GLN A 80 8.18 25.70 -31.96
C GLN A 80 9.58 25.88 -32.56
N LEU A 81 10.53 25.04 -32.20
CA LEU A 81 11.87 25.04 -32.76
C LEU A 81 11.99 24.25 -34.08
N GLY A 82 10.88 23.69 -34.58
CA GLY A 82 10.86 22.92 -35.83
C GLY A 82 11.38 21.48 -35.71
N GLY A 83 11.48 20.94 -34.47
CA GLY A 83 11.87 19.57 -34.22
C GLY A 83 10.73 18.56 -34.42
N GLU A 84 11.07 17.28 -34.49
CA GLU A 84 10.12 16.19 -34.64
C GLU A 84 9.48 15.82 -33.27
N ILE A 85 8.15 15.77 -33.21
CA ILE A 85 7.40 15.52 -31.97
C ILE A 85 6.64 14.19 -31.95
N ASP A 86 6.57 13.45 -33.05
CA ASP A 86 5.72 12.25 -33.16
C ASP A 86 6.07 11.18 -32.09
N THR A 87 7.35 10.96 -31.89
CA THR A 87 7.83 10.04 -30.86
C THR A 87 7.43 10.49 -29.44
N LEU A 88 7.50 11.79 -29.17
CA LEU A 88 7.13 12.36 -27.86
C LEU A 88 5.63 12.30 -27.61
N VAL A 89 4.81 12.52 -28.63
CA VAL A 89 3.35 12.38 -28.57
C VAL A 89 2.99 10.93 -28.25
N GLY A 90 3.63 9.96 -28.90
CA GLY A 90 3.43 8.54 -28.59
C GLY A 90 3.85 8.16 -27.17
N ILE A 91 4.94 8.71 -26.66
CA ILE A 91 5.39 8.50 -25.27
C ILE A 91 4.41 9.11 -24.29
N LYS A 92 3.90 10.31 -24.57
CA LYS A 92 2.88 10.97 -23.75
C LYS A 92 1.61 10.13 -23.68
N GLN A 93 1.12 9.66 -24.83
CA GLN A 93 -0.06 8.79 -24.86
C GLN A 93 0.14 7.56 -23.97
N LYS A 94 1.28 6.90 -24.07
CA LYS A 94 1.62 5.75 -23.22
C LYS A 94 1.67 6.11 -21.73
N LEU A 95 2.21 7.27 -21.39
CA LEU A 95 2.22 7.77 -20.00
C LEU A 95 0.80 7.98 -19.47
N GLU A 96 -0.10 8.56 -20.27
CA GLU A 96 -1.50 8.76 -19.88
C GLU A 96 -2.25 7.42 -19.71
N GLU A 97 -2.02 6.45 -20.59
CA GLU A 97 -2.57 5.10 -20.46
C GLU A 97 -2.07 4.43 -19.17
N GLU A 98 -0.80 4.56 -18.83
CA GLU A 98 -0.22 4.07 -17.58
C GLU A 98 -0.81 4.77 -16.36
N LYS A 99 -1.00 6.10 -16.40
CA LYS A 99 -1.68 6.86 -15.34
C LYS A 99 -3.10 6.34 -15.10
N MET A 100 -3.86 6.11 -16.17
CA MET A 100 -5.22 5.55 -16.07
C MET A 100 -5.21 4.14 -15.49
N TYR A 101 -4.24 3.30 -15.87
CA TYR A 101 -4.05 1.99 -15.28
C TYR A 101 -3.79 2.05 -13.77
N PHE A 102 -2.96 2.99 -13.31
CA PHE A 102 -2.66 3.18 -11.88
C PHE A 102 -3.82 3.77 -11.08
N LEU A 103 -4.73 4.50 -11.73
CA LEU A 103 -5.94 5.01 -11.08
C LEU A 103 -6.98 3.92 -10.82
N ASN A 104 -6.95 2.82 -11.57
CA ASN A 104 -7.87 1.71 -11.37
C ASN A 104 -7.57 1.01 -10.03
N LYS A 105 -8.54 1.04 -9.09
CA LYS A 105 -8.42 0.51 -7.74
C LYS A 105 -8.02 -0.97 -7.71
N ASP A 106 -8.54 -1.78 -8.64
CA ASP A 106 -8.26 -3.22 -8.70
C ASP A 106 -6.83 -3.51 -9.16
N GLN A 107 -6.24 -2.64 -9.97
CA GLN A 107 -4.87 -2.74 -10.44
C GLN A 107 -3.87 -2.18 -9.43
N ARG A 108 -4.28 -1.18 -8.65
CA ARG A 108 -3.44 -0.50 -7.65
C ARG A 108 -2.86 -1.46 -6.61
N GLN A 109 -3.60 -2.50 -6.23
CA GLN A 109 -3.14 -3.53 -5.30
C GLN A 109 -2.03 -4.43 -5.87
N LYS A 110 -1.94 -4.54 -7.20
CA LYS A 110 -0.95 -5.37 -7.91
C LYS A 110 0.32 -4.61 -8.24
N ILE A 111 0.31 -3.28 -8.13
CA ILE A 111 1.43 -2.44 -8.49
C ILE A 111 2.35 -2.31 -7.28
N THR A 112 3.62 -2.60 -7.49
CA THR A 112 4.64 -2.37 -6.48
C THR A 112 5.15 -0.93 -6.57
N LEU A 113 5.49 -0.35 -5.42
CA LEU A 113 6.11 0.97 -5.36
C LEU A 113 7.42 1.00 -6.18
N GLY A 114 8.17 -0.11 -6.22
CA GLY A 114 9.36 -0.26 -7.04
C GLY A 114 9.07 -0.03 -8.52
N THR A 115 8.10 -0.77 -9.07
CA THR A 115 7.70 -0.63 -10.48
C THR A 115 7.30 0.81 -10.84
N LEU A 116 6.59 1.48 -9.94
CA LEU A 116 6.15 2.85 -10.17
C LEU A 116 7.32 3.85 -10.14
N ARG A 117 8.27 3.65 -9.21
CA ARG A 117 9.51 4.45 -9.14
C ARG A 117 10.39 4.28 -10.37
N ASP A 118 10.55 3.05 -10.86
CA ASP A 118 11.32 2.76 -12.08
C ASP A 118 10.71 3.48 -13.30
N LYS A 119 9.38 3.52 -13.38
CA LYS A 119 8.70 4.29 -14.44
C LYS A 119 8.92 5.79 -14.32
N VAL A 120 8.76 6.35 -13.12
CA VAL A 120 9.06 7.75 -12.85
C VAL A 120 10.49 8.12 -13.26
N GLU A 121 11.45 7.29 -12.89
CA GLU A 121 12.85 7.50 -13.25
C GLU A 121 13.08 7.39 -14.78
N GLY A 122 12.47 6.41 -15.43
CA GLY A 122 12.55 6.26 -16.87
C GLY A 122 12.04 7.50 -17.63
N TYR A 123 10.89 8.05 -17.24
CA TYR A 123 10.37 9.29 -17.82
C TYR A 123 11.23 10.51 -17.49
N ARG A 124 11.81 10.58 -16.28
CA ARG A 124 12.74 11.65 -15.90
C ARG A 124 13.99 11.64 -16.78
N GLN A 125 14.58 10.49 -17.03
CA GLN A 125 15.73 10.34 -17.91
C GLN A 125 15.39 10.75 -19.37
N LEU A 126 14.20 10.38 -19.84
CA LEU A 126 13.72 10.81 -21.14
C LEU A 126 13.63 12.34 -21.25
N LEU A 127 13.09 13.02 -20.22
CA LEU A 127 13.01 14.48 -20.21
C LEU A 127 14.38 15.13 -20.27
N LEU A 128 15.39 14.58 -19.58
CA LEU A 128 16.77 15.08 -19.65
C LEU A 128 17.36 14.97 -21.07
N ILE A 129 17.09 13.85 -21.76
CA ILE A 129 17.53 13.69 -23.17
C ILE A 129 16.83 14.70 -24.07
N LYS A 130 15.57 15.01 -23.83
CA LYS A 130 14.83 16.00 -24.59
C LYS A 130 15.24 17.44 -24.30
N ASP A 131 15.70 17.74 -23.10
CA ASP A 131 16.29 19.03 -22.79
C ASP A 131 17.59 19.27 -23.58
N GLU A 132 18.40 18.24 -23.77
CA GLU A 132 19.57 18.32 -24.63
C GLU A 132 19.21 18.57 -26.11
N GLU A 133 18.18 17.88 -26.63
CA GLU A 133 17.67 18.11 -27.97
C GLU A 133 17.16 19.54 -28.15
N ILE A 134 16.43 20.08 -27.17
CA ILE A 134 15.97 21.48 -27.17
C ILE A 134 17.16 22.44 -27.26
N ASN A 135 18.22 22.21 -26.47
CA ASN A 135 19.42 23.04 -26.48
C ASN A 135 20.09 23.02 -27.86
N GLN A 136 20.21 21.85 -28.48
CA GLN A 136 20.78 21.70 -29.82
C GLN A 136 19.95 22.43 -30.87
N LEU A 137 18.63 22.26 -30.87
CA LEU A 137 17.73 22.96 -31.78
C LEU A 137 17.78 24.48 -31.62
N THR A 138 17.88 24.96 -30.37
CA THR A 138 18.02 26.37 -30.08
C THR A 138 19.30 26.95 -30.69
N GLN A 139 20.43 26.26 -30.48
CA GLN A 139 21.73 26.67 -31.03
C GLN A 139 21.70 26.70 -32.56
N ILE A 140 21.09 25.68 -33.19
CA ILE A 140 20.97 25.64 -34.64
C ILE A 140 20.12 26.83 -35.15
N ASN A 141 19.01 27.13 -34.50
CA ASN A 141 18.15 28.25 -34.88
C ASN A 141 18.84 29.62 -34.69
N GLU A 142 19.66 29.76 -33.64
CA GLU A 142 20.45 30.98 -33.43
C GLU A 142 21.58 31.17 -34.47
N GLN A 143 22.12 30.09 -35.04
CA GLN A 143 23.12 30.14 -36.09
C GLN A 143 22.54 30.48 -37.47
N LEU A 144 21.22 30.28 -37.63
CA LEU A 144 20.52 30.52 -38.90
C LEU A 144 19.91 31.95 -39.00
N THR A 145 19.94 32.70 -37.91
CA THR A 145 19.46 34.07 -37.82
C THR A 145 20.60 35.06 -37.90
#